data_bf519853180b2b1340f36144daecb481
#
_entry.id   bf519853180b2b1340f36144daecb481
#
_cell.length_a   1.000
_cell.length_b   1.000
_cell.length_c   1.000
_cell.angle_alpha   90.00
_cell.angle_beta   90.00
_cell.angle_gamma   90.00
#
_symmetry.space_group_name_H-M   'P 1'
#
loop_
_entity.id
_entity.type
_entity.pdbx_description
1 polymer ?
#
loop_
_entity_poly.entity_id
_entity_poly.type
_entity_poly.pdbx_seq_one_letter_code
_entity_poly.pdbx_strand_id
1 'polypeptide(L)'
;INLNAVLQTNVLLDDDRVMVSGNAGAEVGAEVGSGDNLLVNDASITQSGQNNIVATTADIDAMLAGAASGQVTLPQSVLEDPAFRDLPVVRVLHIEGDLVSVNILRQTNVLADSDQIEVYRDELMAAGDAVQVIAGSNVLVNAASIAEFGVDATIYSGGEVYSDALLLQA
;
A
#
# COMPACT_ATOMS: atom_id res chain seq x y z
N ILE A 1 16.97 9.26 -2.26
CA ILE A 1 15.84 8.59 -2.94
C ILE A 1 14.82 8.22 -1.87
N ASN A 2 13.58 8.65 -2.04
CA ASN A 2 12.45 8.21 -1.24
C ASN A 2 11.41 7.58 -2.16
N LEU A 3 11.10 6.30 -1.96
CA LEU A 3 10.13 5.56 -2.77
C LEU A 3 9.18 4.78 -1.85
N ASN A 4 7.90 5.05 -1.99
CA ASN A 4 6.84 4.30 -1.32
C ASN A 4 5.96 3.63 -2.38
N ALA A 5 5.85 2.31 -2.33
CA ALA A 5 5.06 1.56 -3.29
C ALA A 5 4.16 0.52 -2.61
N VAL A 6 2.91 0.46 -3.02
CA VAL A 6 1.96 -0.59 -2.64
C VAL A 6 1.44 -1.28 -3.89
N LEU A 7 1.60 -2.60 -3.93
CA LEU A 7 1.13 -3.44 -5.02
C LEU A 7 0.16 -4.48 -4.44
N GLN A 8 -1.09 -4.45 -4.90
CA GLN A 8 -2.12 -5.37 -4.42
C GLN A 8 -2.77 -6.10 -5.59
N THR A 9 -2.91 -7.41 -5.45
CA THR A 9 -3.54 -8.26 -6.46
C THR A 9 -4.47 -9.25 -5.77
N ASN A 10 -5.71 -9.34 -6.25
CA ASN A 10 -6.66 -10.38 -5.88
C ASN A 10 -6.93 -11.25 -7.12
N VAL A 11 -6.77 -12.54 -6.98
CA VAL A 11 -7.09 -13.52 -8.01
C VAL A 11 -8.11 -14.50 -7.44
N LEU A 12 -9.28 -14.54 -8.04
CA LEU A 12 -10.32 -15.50 -7.74
C LEU A 12 -10.51 -16.43 -8.93
N LEU A 13 -10.39 -17.70 -8.70
CA LEU A 13 -10.78 -18.77 -9.62
C LEU A 13 -11.99 -19.46 -9.01
N ASP A 14 -13.15 -19.15 -9.55
CA ASP A 14 -14.43 -19.67 -9.08
C ASP A 14 -15.12 -20.38 -10.23
N ASP A 15 -15.44 -21.66 -10.04
CA ASP A 15 -16.11 -22.51 -11.06
C ASP A 15 -17.23 -23.30 -10.38
N ASP A 16 -18.26 -22.57 -9.98
CA ASP A 16 -19.41 -23.14 -9.32
C ASP A 16 -20.36 -23.77 -10.33
N ARG A 17 -20.83 -24.96 -10.01
CA ARG A 17 -21.78 -25.69 -10.81
C ARG A 17 -22.97 -26.14 -10.01
N VAL A 18 -24.13 -25.64 -10.37
CA VAL A 18 -25.38 -26.10 -9.80
C VAL A 18 -26.18 -26.85 -10.85
N MET A 19 -26.51 -28.10 -10.58
CA MET A 19 -27.35 -28.93 -11.45
C MET A 19 -28.67 -29.21 -10.74
N VAL A 20 -29.77 -28.93 -11.44
CA VAL A 20 -31.11 -29.26 -10.98
C VAL A 20 -31.67 -30.36 -11.89
N SER A 21 -31.94 -31.51 -11.35
CA SER A 21 -32.51 -32.65 -12.07
C SER A 21 -33.89 -32.99 -11.50
N GLY A 22 -34.80 -33.51 -12.36
CA GLY A 22 -36.15 -33.93 -11.98
C GLY A 22 -37.22 -33.56 -12.99
N ASN A 23 -38.42 -34.04 -12.81
CA ASN A 23 -39.52 -33.95 -13.77
C ASN A 23 -40.13 -32.53 -13.82
N ALA A 24 -40.27 -31.93 -15.01
CA ALA A 24 -40.67 -30.53 -15.24
C ALA A 24 -42.16 -30.20 -14.96
N GLY A 25 -42.87 -31.01 -14.23
CA GLY A 25 -44.36 -30.98 -14.15
C GLY A 25 -44.98 -30.12 -13.03
N ALA A 26 -44.20 -29.51 -12.13
CA ALA A 26 -44.76 -28.65 -11.09
C ALA A 26 -43.87 -27.43 -10.78
N GLU A 27 -44.51 -26.29 -10.64
CA GLU A 27 -43.84 -25.08 -10.18
C GLU A 27 -43.53 -25.21 -8.67
N VAL A 28 -42.30 -25.60 -8.36
CA VAL A 28 -41.76 -25.49 -7.00
C VAL A 28 -40.84 -24.29 -6.97
N GLY A 29 -41.03 -23.42 -6.00
CA GLY A 29 -40.17 -22.27 -5.77
C GLY A 29 -38.79 -22.66 -5.30
N ALA A 30 -38.00 -23.28 -6.15
CA ALA A 30 -36.57 -23.48 -5.93
C ALA A 30 -35.82 -22.25 -6.48
N GLU A 31 -35.24 -21.49 -5.63
CA GLU A 31 -34.32 -20.42 -5.99
C GLU A 31 -32.91 -20.98 -5.97
N VAL A 32 -32.25 -20.94 -7.12
CA VAL A 32 -30.86 -21.35 -7.27
C VAL A 32 -30.09 -20.13 -7.73
N GLY A 33 -29.13 -19.71 -6.95
CA GLY A 33 -28.28 -18.56 -7.24
C GLY A 33 -26.80 -18.89 -7.05
N SER A 34 -25.94 -18.25 -7.81
CA SER A 34 -24.53 -18.12 -7.47
C SER A 34 -24.36 -16.96 -6.48
N GLY A 35 -23.52 -17.13 -5.48
CA GLY A 35 -23.21 -16.06 -4.53
C GLY A 35 -22.38 -14.95 -5.19
N ASP A 36 -22.46 -13.77 -4.58
CA ASP A 36 -21.66 -12.63 -5.02
C ASP A 36 -20.22 -12.76 -4.50
N ASN A 37 -19.26 -12.56 -5.38
CA ASN A 37 -17.85 -12.51 -5.02
C ASN A 37 -17.42 -11.07 -4.76
N LEU A 38 -16.69 -10.84 -3.69
CA LEU A 38 -16.19 -9.54 -3.31
C LEU A 38 -14.65 -9.50 -3.32
N LEU A 39 -14.08 -8.75 -4.23
CA LEU A 39 -12.65 -8.50 -4.30
C LEU A 39 -12.39 -7.04 -3.93
N VAL A 40 -11.63 -6.82 -2.87
CA VAL A 40 -11.31 -5.48 -2.37
C VAL A 40 -9.80 -5.31 -2.28
N ASN A 41 -9.31 -4.25 -2.89
CA ASN A 41 -7.98 -3.73 -2.68
C ASN A 41 -8.11 -2.34 -2.05
N ASP A 42 -7.61 -2.19 -0.82
CA ASP A 42 -7.58 -0.93 -0.10
C ASP A 42 -6.12 -0.57 0.23
N ALA A 43 -5.65 0.55 -0.31
CA ALA A 43 -4.29 0.98 -0.08
C ALA A 43 -4.22 2.48 0.17
N SER A 44 -3.38 2.86 1.12
CA SER A 44 -3.10 4.25 1.40
C SER A 44 -1.60 4.50 1.60
N ILE A 45 -1.13 5.62 1.07
CA ILE A 45 0.18 6.18 1.38
C ILE A 45 -0.06 7.57 1.95
N THR A 46 0.32 7.77 3.20
CA THR A 46 0.12 9.03 3.91
C THR A 46 1.48 9.60 4.31
N GLN A 47 1.70 10.85 3.97
CA GLN A 47 2.87 11.59 4.40
C GLN A 47 2.45 12.74 5.32
N SER A 48 3.03 12.80 6.52
CA SER A 48 2.80 13.84 7.51
C SER A 48 4.12 14.49 7.90
N GLY A 49 4.13 15.83 7.91
CA GLY A 49 5.36 16.61 8.05
C GLY A 49 6.18 16.62 6.75
N GLN A 50 7.02 17.62 6.59
CA GLN A 50 7.86 17.74 5.40
C GLN A 50 9.29 18.08 5.82
N ASN A 51 10.24 17.35 5.28
CA ASN A 51 11.63 17.78 5.32
C ASN A 51 11.85 18.78 4.18
N ASN A 52 12.44 19.91 4.51
CA ASN A 52 12.83 20.89 3.52
C ASN A 52 14.19 20.49 2.94
N ILE A 53 14.21 20.08 1.68
CA ILE A 53 15.44 19.69 1.00
C ILE A 53 15.96 20.87 0.20
N VAL A 54 17.15 21.28 0.52
CA VAL A 54 17.81 22.47 -0.08
C VAL A 54 19.14 22.05 -0.68
N ALA A 55 19.49 22.61 -1.82
CA ALA A 55 20.82 22.42 -2.40
C ALA A 55 21.90 22.96 -1.45
N THR A 56 23.02 22.26 -1.34
CA THR A 56 24.19 22.76 -0.61
C THR A 56 24.69 24.05 -1.24
N THR A 57 25.24 24.92 -0.41
CA THR A 57 25.95 26.13 -0.86
C THR A 57 27.45 25.90 -0.75
N ALA A 58 28.23 26.70 -1.47
CA ALA A 58 29.70 26.61 -1.40
C ALA A 58 30.23 26.77 0.04
N ASP A 59 29.53 27.54 0.87
CA ASP A 59 29.92 27.77 2.25
C ASP A 59 29.64 26.54 3.13
N ILE A 60 28.52 25.86 2.89
CA ILE A 60 28.18 24.60 3.58
C ILE A 60 29.15 23.51 3.15
N ASP A 61 29.48 23.42 1.86
CA ASP A 61 30.46 22.47 1.36
C ASP A 61 31.86 22.70 1.97
N ALA A 62 32.28 23.95 2.08
CA ALA A 62 33.53 24.33 2.74
C ALA A 62 33.52 23.99 4.25
N MET A 63 32.39 24.21 4.92
CA MET A 63 32.19 23.82 6.32
C MET A 63 32.32 22.31 6.51
N LEU A 64 31.67 21.52 5.66
CA LEU A 64 31.71 20.05 5.71
C LEU A 64 33.11 19.51 5.43
N ALA A 65 33.80 20.06 4.44
CA ALA A 65 35.20 19.72 4.15
C ALA A 65 36.15 20.07 5.31
N GLY A 66 35.91 21.23 5.96
CA GLY A 66 36.63 21.61 7.17
C GLY A 66 36.37 20.66 8.34
N ALA A 67 35.11 20.28 8.57
CA ALA A 67 34.72 19.34 9.62
C ALA A 67 35.35 17.94 9.39
N ALA A 68 35.36 17.46 8.14
CA ALA A 68 35.99 16.19 7.79
C ALA A 68 37.51 16.18 8.03
N SER A 69 38.16 17.35 7.93
CA SER A 69 39.60 17.53 8.24
C SER A 69 39.90 17.85 9.71
N GLY A 70 38.88 17.88 10.57
CA GLY A 70 39.03 18.16 12.00
C GLY A 70 39.12 19.67 12.33
N GLN A 71 38.90 20.53 11.36
CA GLN A 71 38.82 22.00 11.56
C GLN A 71 37.34 22.41 11.67
N VAL A 72 36.95 23.00 12.79
CA VAL A 72 35.61 23.51 13.02
C VAL A 72 35.64 25.01 12.97
N THR A 73 35.74 25.58 11.79
CA THR A 73 35.51 27.02 11.59
C THR A 73 34.25 27.17 10.77
N LEU A 74 33.19 27.70 11.38
CA LEU A 74 31.95 27.98 10.68
C LEU A 74 32.14 29.28 9.86
N PRO A 75 31.87 29.25 8.56
CA PRO A 75 31.82 30.46 7.75
C PRO A 75 30.80 31.44 8.32
N GLN A 76 31.10 32.77 8.19
CA GLN A 76 30.18 33.79 8.68
C GLN A 76 28.80 33.71 7.99
N SER A 77 28.77 33.36 6.72
CA SER A 77 27.55 33.18 5.96
C SER A 77 26.65 32.07 6.51
N VAL A 78 27.22 30.98 7.08
CA VAL A 78 26.46 29.92 7.74
C VAL A 78 25.90 30.42 9.09
N LEU A 79 26.66 31.23 9.83
CA LEU A 79 26.20 31.81 11.09
C LEU A 79 25.09 32.87 10.90
N GLU A 80 25.05 33.51 9.75
CA GLU A 80 24.03 34.50 9.38
C GLU A 80 22.82 33.92 8.68
N ASP A 81 22.87 32.61 8.31
CA ASP A 81 21.75 31.91 7.70
C ASP A 81 20.56 31.90 8.65
N PRO A 82 19.36 32.31 8.23
CA PRO A 82 18.15 32.30 9.05
C PRO A 82 17.85 30.94 9.69
N ALA A 83 18.27 29.84 9.07
CA ALA A 83 18.09 28.48 9.61
C ALA A 83 18.94 28.22 10.87
N PHE A 84 20.05 28.94 11.07
CA PHE A 84 20.99 28.70 12.16
C PHE A 84 21.11 29.85 13.16
N ARG A 85 20.73 31.10 12.78
CA ARG A 85 20.98 32.35 13.51
C ARG A 85 20.54 32.33 14.97
N ASP A 86 19.40 31.70 15.26
CA ASP A 86 18.77 31.71 16.58
C ASP A 86 18.99 30.41 17.38
N LEU A 87 19.83 29.53 16.87
CA LEU A 87 20.09 28.25 17.50
C LEU A 87 21.31 28.33 18.44
N PRO A 88 21.17 27.98 19.72
CA PRO A 88 22.30 27.99 20.67
C PRO A 88 23.32 26.88 20.37
N VAL A 89 22.89 25.81 19.70
CA VAL A 89 23.73 24.67 19.32
C VAL A 89 23.25 24.13 17.98
N VAL A 90 24.17 23.96 17.05
CA VAL A 90 23.91 23.26 15.78
C VAL A 90 24.62 21.91 15.83
N ARG A 91 23.85 20.85 15.57
CA ARG A 91 24.40 19.50 15.38
C ARG A 91 24.34 19.17 13.88
N VAL A 92 25.46 18.83 13.30
CA VAL A 92 25.56 18.47 11.89
C VAL A 92 25.78 16.97 11.80
N LEU A 93 24.89 16.29 11.10
CA LEU A 93 25.09 14.92 10.65
C LEU A 93 25.51 14.98 9.17
N HIS A 94 26.73 14.59 8.90
CA HIS A 94 27.26 14.47 7.54
C HIS A 94 27.18 13.00 7.10
N ILE A 95 26.49 12.76 6.00
CA ILE A 95 26.36 11.42 5.39
C ILE A 95 27.05 11.47 4.04
N GLU A 96 28.11 10.67 3.91
CA GLU A 96 28.77 10.45 2.61
C GLU A 96 28.06 9.30 1.89
N GLY A 97 27.53 9.59 0.70
CA GLY A 97 26.80 8.64 -0.12
C GLY A 97 25.31 8.96 -0.25
N ASP A 98 24.57 7.98 -0.71
CA ASP A 98 23.15 8.13 -1.02
C ASP A 98 22.29 7.94 0.23
N LEU A 99 21.33 8.84 0.43
CA LEU A 99 20.23 8.64 1.37
C LEU A 99 19.08 7.95 0.62
N VAL A 100 18.80 6.70 0.98
CA VAL A 100 17.77 5.89 0.33
C VAL A 100 16.75 5.43 1.36
N SER A 101 15.49 5.78 1.12
CA SER A 101 14.32 5.25 1.83
C SER A 101 13.42 4.57 0.82
N VAL A 102 13.23 3.26 0.96
CA VAL A 102 12.37 2.49 0.05
C VAL A 102 11.45 1.60 0.86
N ASN A 103 10.16 1.83 0.70
CA ASN A 103 9.11 1.01 1.29
C ASN A 103 8.29 0.39 0.16
N ILE A 104 8.36 -0.93 0.04
CA ILE A 104 7.58 -1.67 -0.94
C ILE A 104 6.73 -2.72 -0.22
N LEU A 105 5.43 -2.58 -0.35
CA LEU A 105 4.47 -3.54 0.16
C LEU A 105 3.79 -4.24 -1.01
N ARG A 106 3.91 -5.56 -1.05
CA ARG A 106 3.23 -6.38 -2.03
C ARG A 106 2.30 -7.38 -1.35
N GLN A 107 1.03 -7.36 -1.73
CA GLN A 107 0.03 -8.30 -1.26
C GLN A 107 -0.60 -9.01 -2.45
N THR A 108 -0.74 -10.32 -2.33
CA THR A 108 -1.40 -11.13 -3.35
C THR A 108 -2.27 -12.15 -2.65
N ASN A 109 -3.56 -12.11 -2.90
CA ASN A 109 -4.50 -13.15 -2.51
C ASN A 109 -4.87 -13.98 -3.74
N VAL A 110 -4.82 -15.27 -3.58
CA VAL A 110 -5.29 -16.21 -4.59
C VAL A 110 -6.24 -17.17 -3.92
N LEU A 111 -7.47 -17.21 -4.38
CA LEU A 111 -8.47 -18.17 -3.95
C LEU A 111 -8.92 -18.98 -5.15
N ALA A 112 -8.90 -20.28 -5.02
CA ALA A 112 -9.56 -21.19 -5.93
C ALA A 112 -10.71 -21.86 -5.18
N ASP A 113 -11.92 -21.64 -5.65
CA ASP A 113 -13.12 -22.23 -5.12
C ASP A 113 -13.91 -22.90 -6.25
N SER A 114 -14.56 -24.01 -5.92
CA SER A 114 -15.35 -24.75 -6.90
C SER A 114 -16.37 -25.58 -6.17
N ASP A 115 -17.60 -25.14 -6.18
CA ASP A 115 -18.71 -25.85 -5.59
C ASP A 115 -19.50 -26.64 -6.64
N GLN A 116 -19.79 -27.88 -6.33
CA GLN A 116 -20.68 -28.69 -7.14
C GLN A 116 -21.89 -29.09 -6.31
N ILE A 117 -23.04 -28.53 -6.66
CA ILE A 117 -24.30 -28.80 -6.00
C ILE A 117 -25.24 -29.49 -6.97
N GLU A 118 -25.79 -30.62 -6.54
CA GLU A 118 -26.76 -31.37 -7.31
C GLU A 118 -28.09 -31.45 -6.52
N VAL A 119 -29.13 -30.87 -7.12
CA VAL A 119 -30.45 -30.76 -6.50
C VAL A 119 -31.41 -31.68 -7.24
N TYR A 120 -31.96 -32.65 -6.49
CA TYR A 120 -32.98 -33.61 -7.00
C TYR A 120 -34.39 -33.12 -6.66
N ARG A 121 -35.09 -32.64 -7.68
CA ARG A 121 -36.39 -31.99 -7.52
C ARG A 121 -37.48 -32.93 -6.97
N ASP A 122 -37.41 -34.18 -7.33
CA ASP A 122 -38.41 -35.17 -6.91
C ASP A 122 -38.41 -35.45 -5.38
N GLU A 123 -37.26 -35.34 -4.73
CA GLU A 123 -37.14 -35.48 -3.29
C GLU A 123 -37.61 -34.23 -2.54
N LEU A 124 -37.39 -33.04 -3.11
CA LEU A 124 -37.81 -31.77 -2.52
C LEU A 124 -39.33 -31.56 -2.59
N MET A 125 -39.97 -32.06 -3.65
CA MET A 125 -41.44 -31.99 -3.80
C MET A 125 -42.19 -32.81 -2.75
N ALA A 126 -41.58 -33.86 -2.27
CA ALA A 126 -42.16 -34.70 -1.22
C ALA A 126 -42.19 -33.99 0.15
N ALA A 127 -41.33 -33.00 0.35
CA ALA A 127 -41.21 -32.24 1.60
C ALA A 127 -42.10 -31.01 1.65
N GLY A 128 -42.59 -30.48 0.53
CA GLY A 128 -43.48 -29.32 0.47
C GLY A 128 -42.85 -27.97 0.81
N ASP A 129 -41.54 -27.92 0.95
CA ASP A 129 -40.81 -26.71 1.36
C ASP A 129 -40.14 -26.01 0.19
N ALA A 130 -40.01 -24.67 0.29
CA ALA A 130 -39.18 -23.89 -0.60
C ALA A 130 -37.70 -24.12 -0.29
N VAL A 131 -36.92 -24.43 -1.32
CA VAL A 131 -35.48 -24.67 -1.18
C VAL A 131 -34.73 -23.56 -1.89
N GLN A 132 -33.85 -22.93 -1.13
CA GLN A 132 -32.88 -21.98 -1.65
C GLN A 132 -31.49 -22.62 -1.64
N VAL A 133 -30.82 -22.61 -2.76
CA VAL A 133 -29.45 -23.08 -2.91
C VAL A 133 -28.60 -21.94 -3.43
N ILE A 134 -27.60 -21.58 -2.65
CA ILE A 134 -26.63 -20.54 -3.02
C ILE A 134 -25.24 -21.17 -2.99
N ALA A 135 -24.55 -21.13 -4.13
CA ALA A 135 -23.13 -21.49 -4.24
C ALA A 135 -22.28 -20.22 -4.34
N GLY A 136 -21.08 -20.25 -3.80
CA GLY A 136 -20.15 -19.13 -3.84
C GLY A 136 -20.27 -18.19 -2.63
N SER A 137 -19.96 -16.92 -2.81
CA SER A 137 -19.79 -15.88 -1.79
C SER A 137 -18.36 -15.80 -1.25
N ASN A 138 -17.42 -15.60 -2.13
CA ASN A 138 -16.02 -15.44 -1.78
C ASN A 138 -15.67 -13.99 -1.49
N VAL A 139 -14.81 -13.77 -0.50
CA VAL A 139 -14.32 -12.45 -0.13
C VAL A 139 -12.80 -12.45 -0.08
N LEU A 140 -12.18 -11.67 -0.94
CA LEU A 140 -10.75 -11.44 -0.94
C LEU A 140 -10.47 -9.98 -0.63
N VAL A 141 -9.72 -9.72 0.45
CA VAL A 141 -9.39 -8.36 0.87
C VAL A 141 -7.88 -8.22 1.02
N ASN A 142 -7.33 -7.24 0.33
CA ASN A 142 -6.01 -6.69 0.60
C ASN A 142 -6.18 -5.31 1.23
N ALA A 143 -5.61 -5.12 2.41
CA ALA A 143 -5.55 -3.83 3.06
C ALA A 143 -4.10 -3.46 3.36
N ALA A 144 -3.68 -2.27 2.96
CA ALA A 144 -2.31 -1.80 3.11
C ALA A 144 -2.25 -0.32 3.46
N SER A 145 -1.33 0.04 4.35
CA SER A 145 -1.06 1.43 4.66
C SER A 145 0.42 1.66 4.86
N ILE A 146 0.97 2.68 4.20
CA ILE A 146 2.29 3.22 4.46
C ILE A 146 2.09 4.62 5.04
N ALA A 147 2.61 4.86 6.25
CA ALA A 147 2.62 6.18 6.85
C ALA A 147 4.07 6.65 7.00
N GLU A 148 4.39 7.79 6.40
CA GLU A 148 5.68 8.44 6.49
C GLU A 148 5.55 9.72 7.31
N PHE A 149 6.40 9.86 8.32
CA PHE A 149 6.43 11.03 9.17
C PHE A 149 7.74 11.78 8.97
N GLY A 150 7.66 12.96 8.37
CA GLY A 150 8.77 13.91 8.32
C GLY A 150 8.99 14.56 9.70
N VAL A 151 10.22 14.92 9.98
CA VAL A 151 10.61 15.59 11.23
C VAL A 151 10.73 17.11 11.07
N ASP A 152 10.25 17.67 9.98
CA ASP A 152 10.32 19.10 9.63
C ASP A 152 11.77 19.65 9.69
N ALA A 153 12.73 18.80 9.29
CA ALA A 153 14.13 19.15 9.27
C ALA A 153 14.53 19.80 7.94
N THR A 154 15.56 20.63 7.96
CA THR A 154 16.22 21.08 6.73
C THR A 154 17.35 20.12 6.40
N ILE A 155 17.30 19.55 5.20
CA ILE A 155 18.29 18.63 4.67
C ILE A 155 19.02 19.35 3.51
N TYR A 156 20.31 19.52 3.64
CA TYR A 156 21.15 20.04 2.56
C TYR A 156 21.64 18.87 1.71
N SER A 157 21.31 18.91 0.42
CA SER A 157 21.68 17.85 -0.52
C SER A 157 22.63 18.36 -1.58
N GLY A 158 23.77 17.72 -1.76
CA GLY A 158 24.71 17.98 -2.85
C GLY A 158 24.39 17.26 -4.16
N GLY A 159 23.31 16.46 -4.19
CA GLY A 159 22.92 15.66 -5.34
C GLY A 159 21.46 15.80 -5.71
N GLU A 160 21.02 14.96 -6.62
CA GLU A 160 19.63 14.92 -7.07
C GLU A 160 18.72 14.29 -5.99
N VAL A 161 17.55 14.88 -5.84
CA VAL A 161 16.50 14.38 -4.94
C VAL A 161 15.39 13.76 -5.77
N TYR A 162 15.05 12.52 -5.47
CA TYR A 162 13.95 11.79 -6.09
C TYR A 162 12.98 11.32 -5.03
N SER A 163 11.71 11.64 -5.21
CA SER A 163 10.63 11.15 -4.36
C SER A 163 9.46 10.70 -5.23
N ASP A 164 8.93 9.52 -4.97
CA ASP A 164 7.80 8.96 -5.71
C ASP A 164 6.90 8.11 -4.80
N ALA A 165 5.64 8.02 -5.18
CA ALA A 165 4.64 7.16 -4.54
C ALA A 165 3.84 6.43 -5.61
N LEU A 166 3.78 5.10 -5.52
CA LEU A 166 3.14 4.23 -6.49
C LEU A 166 2.10 3.33 -5.83
N LEU A 167 0.86 3.39 -6.31
CA LEU A 167 -0.21 2.48 -5.96
C LEU A 167 -0.64 1.69 -7.19
N LEU A 168 -0.50 0.38 -7.14
CA LEU A 168 -0.96 -0.55 -8.17
C LEU A 168 -1.92 -1.56 -7.56
N GLN A 169 -3.14 -1.61 -8.10
CA GLN A 169 -4.21 -2.47 -7.66
C GLN A 169 -4.81 -3.23 -8.85
N ALA A 170 -4.93 -4.55 -8.73
CA ALA A 170 -5.48 -5.43 -9.75
C ALA A 170 -6.29 -6.58 -9.15
#